data_12d00a33d60c8eeef5dff1dd82b773ac
#
_entry.id   12d00a33d60c8eeef5dff1dd82b773ac
#
_cell.length_a   1.000
_cell.length_b   1.000
_cell.length_c   1.000
_cell.angle_alpha   90.00
_cell.angle_beta   90.00
_cell.angle_gamma   90.00
#
_symmetry.space_group_name_H-M   'P 1'
#
loop_
_entity.id
_entity.type
_entity.pdbx_description
1 polymer ?
#
loop_
_entity_poly.entity_id
_entity_poly.type
_entity_poly.pdbx_seq_one_letter_code
_entity_poly.pdbx_strand_id
1 'polypeptide(L)'
;MLKRRSSKFLGLLATLALAIVLSACGNSGSGSGSSDDSQTSLGNKEIEIPYIASDNSTPRSLVIAEVLKKAGYDVTTTPVTASGPLYAAVSENSDSFHASGIFPTTDKSYYDKFKSKLTIYDDKHLIDNAKVGLAVPKYVQDVDSISDLKNSDFGKSVDWTIQGTDARNGVMQETKDELDSDN
;
A
#
# COMPACT_ATOMS: atom_id res chain seq x y z
N MET A 1 76.22 -11.99 4.02
CA MET A 1 76.02 -12.05 2.57
C MET A 1 74.52 -12.19 2.30
N LEU A 2 73.80 -11.07 2.13
CA LEU A 2 72.38 -11.12 1.68
C LEU A 2 72.29 -10.55 0.27
N LYS A 3 71.85 -11.39 -0.60
CA LYS A 3 71.82 -11.18 -2.07
C LYS A 3 70.58 -10.37 -2.49
N ARG A 4 70.85 -9.22 -3.04
CA ARG A 4 69.90 -8.24 -3.63
C ARG A 4 69.13 -8.91 -4.78
N ARG A 5 67.83 -9.24 -4.58
CA ARG A 5 66.90 -9.71 -5.63
C ARG A 5 65.49 -9.27 -5.35
N SER A 6 65.19 -7.98 -5.53
CA SER A 6 63.78 -7.54 -5.47
C SER A 6 63.44 -6.26 -6.26
N SER A 7 64.30 -5.79 -7.16
CA SER A 7 63.97 -4.56 -7.91
C SER A 7 63.29 -4.76 -9.27
N LYS A 8 63.19 -6.01 -9.73
CA LYS A 8 62.56 -6.29 -11.05
C LYS A 8 61.05 -6.60 -10.98
N PHE A 9 60.52 -6.93 -9.79
CA PHE A 9 59.10 -7.18 -9.61
C PHE A 9 58.29 -5.91 -9.32
N LEU A 10 58.93 -4.88 -8.82
CA LEU A 10 58.25 -3.61 -8.50
C LEU A 10 57.89 -2.79 -9.77
N GLY A 11 58.70 -2.96 -10.83
CA GLY A 11 58.43 -2.31 -12.13
C GLY A 11 57.27 -2.92 -12.91
N LEU A 12 56.98 -4.20 -12.73
CA LEU A 12 55.92 -4.87 -13.46
C LEU A 12 54.52 -4.60 -12.87
N LEU A 13 54.43 -4.38 -11.59
CA LEU A 13 53.17 -4.02 -10.92
C LEU A 13 52.74 -2.56 -11.18
N ALA A 14 53.69 -1.66 -11.39
CA ALA A 14 53.40 -0.25 -11.69
C ALA A 14 52.86 -0.04 -13.11
N THR A 15 53.29 -0.86 -14.07
CA THR A 15 52.78 -0.78 -15.46
C THR A 15 51.39 -1.39 -15.65
N LEU A 16 51.02 -2.37 -14.81
CA LEU A 16 49.69 -2.99 -14.88
C LEU A 16 48.59 -2.09 -14.26
N ALA A 17 48.94 -1.28 -13.25
CA ALA A 17 47.99 -0.34 -12.63
C ALA A 17 47.65 0.87 -13.55
N LEU A 18 48.51 1.23 -14.47
CA LEU A 18 48.28 2.37 -15.36
C LEU A 18 47.41 2.00 -16.59
N ALA A 19 47.30 0.72 -16.94
CA ALA A 19 46.48 0.24 -18.06
C ALA A 19 44.97 0.20 -17.76
N ILE A 20 44.59 0.21 -16.49
CA ILE A 20 43.16 0.14 -16.07
C ILE A 20 42.48 1.51 -16.10
N VAL A 21 43.22 2.60 -16.07
CA VAL A 21 42.66 3.96 -16.02
C VAL A 21 42.32 4.52 -17.40
N LEU A 22 42.81 3.92 -18.50
CA LEU A 22 42.58 4.41 -19.87
C LEU A 22 41.42 3.77 -20.61
N SER A 23 40.69 2.79 -20.01
CA SER A 23 39.51 2.19 -20.66
C SER A 23 38.19 2.86 -20.33
N ALA A 24 38.19 3.98 -19.59
CA ALA A 24 36.97 4.69 -19.18
C ALA A 24 36.59 5.88 -20.04
N CYS A 25 37.32 6.17 -21.15
CA CYS A 25 36.97 7.25 -22.06
C CYS A 25 37.07 6.76 -23.51
N GLY A 26 35.97 6.32 -24.07
CA GLY A 26 35.91 5.99 -25.48
C GLY A 26 34.58 5.46 -25.94
N ASN A 27 33.56 6.29 -25.99
CA ASN A 27 32.55 6.17 -27.03
C ASN A 27 31.90 7.55 -27.29
N SER A 28 32.46 8.29 -28.21
CA SER A 28 31.78 9.43 -28.83
C SER A 28 31.05 8.90 -30.07
N GLY A 29 29.77 8.65 -29.93
CA GLY A 29 28.85 8.34 -31.01
C GLY A 29 27.73 9.38 -31.01
N SER A 30 27.77 10.28 -31.99
CA SER A 30 26.76 11.29 -32.28
C SER A 30 25.41 10.64 -32.53
N GLY A 31 24.40 11.02 -31.73
CA GLY A 31 23.01 10.69 -31.94
C GLY A 31 22.18 11.73 -31.21
N SER A 32 21.68 12.74 -31.94
CA SER A 32 20.72 13.70 -31.46
C SER A 32 19.43 13.01 -31.05
N GLY A 33 19.12 13.07 -29.77
CA GLY A 33 17.85 12.68 -29.20
C GLY A 33 17.79 13.30 -27.82
N SER A 34 17.28 14.54 -27.73
CA SER A 34 16.97 15.18 -26.46
C SER A 34 15.79 14.45 -25.84
N SER A 35 16.06 13.43 -25.02
CA SER A 35 15.17 12.97 -23.97
C SER A 35 15.82 13.45 -22.70
N ASP A 36 15.26 14.51 -22.13
CA ASP A 36 15.56 14.98 -20.78
C ASP A 36 15.04 13.92 -19.81
N ASP A 37 15.78 12.81 -19.71
CA ASP A 37 15.51 11.73 -18.77
C ASP A 37 16.12 12.15 -17.43
N SER A 38 15.44 13.08 -16.77
CA SER A 38 15.58 13.31 -15.34
C SER A 38 15.14 12.03 -14.67
N GLN A 39 16.01 11.01 -14.62
CA GLN A 39 15.81 9.84 -13.78
C GLN A 39 15.78 10.33 -12.33
N THR A 40 14.60 10.71 -11.89
CA THR A 40 14.30 10.85 -10.49
C THR A 40 14.72 9.55 -9.84
N SER A 41 15.62 9.61 -8.87
CA SER A 41 15.99 8.42 -8.08
C SER A 41 14.72 7.86 -7.47
N LEU A 42 14.27 6.72 -7.96
CA LEU A 42 12.99 6.12 -7.58
C LEU A 42 13.05 5.43 -6.20
N GLY A 43 14.11 5.64 -5.43
CA GLY A 43 14.28 5.05 -4.09
C GLY A 43 14.45 3.52 -4.13
N ASN A 44 13.97 2.82 -3.10
CA ASN A 44 13.92 1.37 -3.10
C ASN A 44 12.91 0.89 -4.14
N LYS A 45 13.30 -0.14 -4.89
CA LYS A 45 12.47 -0.68 -5.99
C LYS A 45 11.59 -1.85 -5.58
N GLU A 46 11.81 -2.41 -4.42
CA GLU A 46 10.98 -3.49 -3.87
C GLU A 46 9.81 -2.85 -3.10
N ILE A 47 8.57 -3.16 -3.47
CA ILE A 47 7.36 -2.60 -2.87
C ILE A 47 6.38 -3.73 -2.56
N GLU A 48 5.78 -3.68 -1.39
CA GLU A 48 4.67 -4.54 -1.02
C GLU A 48 3.36 -3.75 -0.95
N ILE A 49 2.29 -4.28 -1.54
CA ILE A 49 0.95 -3.73 -1.50
C ILE A 49 0.01 -4.75 -0.85
N PRO A 50 -0.12 -4.76 0.48
CA PRO A 50 -1.16 -5.53 1.14
C PRO A 50 -2.53 -4.88 0.86
N TYR A 51 -3.54 -5.71 0.62
CA TYR A 51 -4.89 -5.23 0.32
C TYR A 51 -5.97 -6.16 0.85
N ILE A 52 -7.13 -5.62 1.22
CA ILE A 52 -8.28 -6.43 1.57
C ILE A 52 -8.86 -7.03 0.29
N ALA A 53 -9.03 -8.35 0.25
CA ALA A 53 -9.61 -9.06 -0.89
C ALA A 53 -11.11 -8.74 -1.01
N SER A 54 -11.44 -7.67 -1.72
CA SER A 54 -12.80 -7.18 -1.94
C SER A 54 -12.95 -6.61 -3.35
N ASP A 55 -14.18 -6.40 -3.77
CA ASP A 55 -14.53 -5.98 -5.13
C ASP A 55 -13.94 -4.62 -5.53
N ASN A 56 -13.66 -3.74 -4.58
CA ASN A 56 -13.09 -2.42 -4.85
C ASN A 56 -11.58 -2.33 -4.58
N SER A 57 -11.10 -2.97 -3.51
CA SER A 57 -9.70 -2.89 -3.11
C SER A 57 -8.79 -3.73 -4.00
N THR A 58 -9.25 -4.93 -4.39
CA THR A 58 -8.49 -5.83 -5.27
C THR A 58 -8.13 -5.18 -6.60
N PRO A 59 -9.08 -4.72 -7.43
CA PRO A 59 -8.73 -4.17 -8.75
C PRO A 59 -7.87 -2.91 -8.62
N ARG A 60 -8.12 -2.04 -7.64
CA ARG A 60 -7.32 -0.84 -7.40
C ARG A 60 -5.87 -1.19 -7.10
N SER A 61 -5.64 -2.09 -6.16
CA SER A 61 -4.30 -2.50 -5.76
C SER A 61 -3.53 -3.18 -6.90
N LEU A 62 -4.20 -4.02 -7.68
CA LEU A 62 -3.58 -4.69 -8.83
C LEU A 62 -3.26 -3.71 -9.96
N VAL A 63 -4.12 -2.73 -10.25
CA VAL A 63 -3.82 -1.68 -11.25
C VAL A 63 -2.62 -0.86 -10.82
N ILE A 64 -2.54 -0.44 -9.56
CA ILE A 64 -1.39 0.32 -9.04
C ILE A 64 -0.12 -0.54 -9.14
N ALA A 65 -0.18 -1.82 -8.76
CA ALA A 65 0.95 -2.73 -8.87
C ALA A 65 1.47 -2.83 -10.32
N GLU A 66 0.58 -2.98 -11.30
CA GLU A 66 0.97 -3.06 -12.71
C GLU A 66 1.57 -1.74 -13.24
N VAL A 67 1.09 -0.59 -12.78
CA VAL A 67 1.69 0.71 -13.12
C VAL A 67 3.10 0.83 -12.55
N LEU A 68 3.30 0.44 -11.30
CA LEU A 68 4.61 0.48 -10.65
C LEU A 68 5.60 -0.53 -11.29
N LYS A 69 5.15 -1.74 -11.63
CA LYS A 69 5.97 -2.70 -12.37
C LYS A 69 6.44 -2.15 -13.72
N LYS A 70 5.55 -1.47 -14.46
CA LYS A 70 5.92 -0.78 -15.71
C LYS A 70 6.91 0.37 -15.49
N ALA A 71 6.89 1.01 -14.34
CA ALA A 71 7.87 2.02 -13.94
C ALA A 71 9.19 1.42 -13.41
N GLY A 72 9.33 0.10 -13.38
CA GLY A 72 10.57 -0.60 -13.02
C GLY A 72 10.70 -0.95 -11.54
N TYR A 73 9.58 -0.97 -10.80
CA TYR A 73 9.54 -1.50 -9.44
C TYR A 73 9.29 -3.02 -9.43
N ASP A 74 9.84 -3.71 -8.44
CA ASP A 74 9.46 -5.07 -8.10
C ASP A 74 8.32 -5.02 -7.07
N VAL A 75 7.13 -5.45 -7.46
CA VAL A 75 5.93 -5.25 -6.67
C VAL A 75 5.30 -6.58 -6.30
N THR A 76 5.20 -6.82 -5.00
CA THR A 76 4.44 -7.93 -4.40
C THR A 76 3.07 -7.43 -3.94
N THR A 77 2.02 -8.19 -4.23
CA THR A 77 0.66 -7.90 -3.77
C THR A 77 0.19 -9.01 -2.83
N THR A 78 -0.24 -8.65 -1.61
CA THR A 78 -0.59 -9.60 -0.55
C THR A 78 -2.06 -9.43 -0.14
N PRO A 79 -2.96 -10.37 -0.49
CA PRO A 79 -4.35 -10.31 -0.04
C PRO A 79 -4.45 -10.63 1.45
N VAL A 80 -5.24 -9.84 2.17
CA VAL A 80 -5.57 -10.04 3.58
C VAL A 80 -7.10 -10.00 3.78
N THR A 81 -7.58 -10.48 4.91
CA THR A 81 -9.02 -10.65 5.16
C THR A 81 -9.65 -9.51 5.96
N ALA A 82 -8.85 -8.67 6.62
CA ALA A 82 -9.36 -7.61 7.49
C ALA A 82 -8.37 -6.45 7.67
N SER A 83 -8.88 -5.29 8.08
CA SER A 83 -8.09 -4.05 8.28
C SER A 83 -7.00 -4.21 9.35
N GLY A 84 -7.26 -4.91 10.45
CA GLY A 84 -6.27 -5.11 11.51
C GLY A 84 -4.95 -5.71 11.03
N PRO A 85 -4.95 -6.90 10.42
CA PRO A 85 -3.77 -7.50 9.81
C PRO A 85 -3.12 -6.63 8.72
N LEU A 86 -3.94 -5.92 7.93
CA LEU A 86 -3.45 -5.02 6.88
C LEU A 86 -2.61 -3.88 7.45
N TYR A 87 -3.16 -3.13 8.40
CA TYR A 87 -2.45 -2.00 9.02
C TYR A 87 -1.22 -2.44 9.81
N ALA A 88 -1.26 -3.64 10.43
CA ALA A 88 -0.08 -4.21 11.05
C ALA A 88 1.04 -4.47 10.02
N ALA A 89 0.73 -5.11 8.90
CA ALA A 89 1.69 -5.39 7.84
C ALA A 89 2.33 -4.10 7.29
N VAL A 90 1.52 -3.09 6.95
CA VAL A 90 2.04 -1.80 6.46
C VAL A 90 2.89 -1.10 7.51
N SER A 91 2.56 -1.21 8.80
CA SER A 91 3.32 -0.56 9.87
C SER A 91 4.69 -1.20 10.15
N GLU A 92 4.91 -2.41 9.70
CA GLU A 92 6.17 -3.18 9.93
C GLU A 92 7.11 -3.16 8.73
N ASN A 93 6.65 -2.72 7.56
CA ASN A 93 7.43 -2.68 6.34
C ASN A 93 7.42 -1.27 5.74
N SER A 94 8.57 -0.57 5.79
CA SER A 94 8.75 0.79 5.26
C SER A 94 8.55 0.90 3.74
N ASP A 95 8.68 -0.21 3.03
CA ASP A 95 8.54 -0.30 1.58
C ASP A 95 7.16 -0.81 1.17
N SER A 96 6.18 -0.71 2.06
CA SER A 96 4.79 -1.09 1.81
C SER A 96 3.83 0.09 1.91
N PHE A 97 2.73 0.00 1.17
CA PHE A 97 1.62 0.93 1.31
C PHE A 97 0.27 0.28 1.00
N HIS A 98 -0.79 0.90 1.50
CA HIS A 98 -2.16 0.51 1.23
C HIS A 98 -2.91 1.66 0.55
N ALA A 99 -3.64 1.37 -0.52
CA ALA A 99 -4.27 2.37 -1.38
C ALA A 99 -5.79 2.49 -1.22
N SER A 100 -6.37 1.92 -0.18
CA SER A 100 -7.83 1.84 -0.02
C SER A 100 -8.30 2.16 1.40
N GLY A 101 -7.56 2.99 2.13
CA GLY A 101 -7.98 3.44 3.47
C GLY A 101 -9.27 4.27 3.40
N ILE A 102 -10.22 4.00 4.30
CA ILE A 102 -11.52 4.66 4.38
C ILE A 102 -11.54 5.53 5.64
N PHE A 103 -11.28 6.82 5.44
CA PHE A 103 -11.20 7.83 6.51
C PHE A 103 -12.34 8.85 6.38
N PRO A 104 -12.73 9.50 7.47
CA PRO A 104 -12.18 9.43 8.84
C PRO A 104 -12.75 8.30 9.69
N THR A 105 -13.67 7.48 9.19
CA THR A 105 -14.46 6.54 10.00
C THR A 105 -13.86 5.14 10.03
N THR A 106 -14.15 4.32 9.03
CA THR A 106 -13.93 2.87 9.03
C THR A 106 -12.53 2.41 9.46
N ASP A 107 -11.49 3.08 8.99
CA ASP A 107 -10.11 2.69 9.29
C ASP A 107 -9.43 3.53 10.37
N LYS A 108 -10.17 4.50 10.96
CA LYS A 108 -9.60 5.42 11.96
C LYS A 108 -9.01 4.70 13.18
N SER A 109 -9.70 3.72 13.72
CA SER A 109 -9.24 2.99 14.91
C SER A 109 -7.92 2.24 14.66
N TYR A 110 -7.77 1.65 13.49
CA TYR A 110 -6.52 0.99 13.08
C TYR A 110 -5.41 1.99 12.82
N TYR A 111 -5.71 3.09 12.14
CA TYR A 111 -4.74 4.16 11.97
C TYR A 111 -4.26 4.71 13.31
N ASP A 112 -5.15 5.05 14.22
CA ASP A 112 -4.81 5.57 15.55
C ASP A 112 -3.89 4.62 16.33
N LYS A 113 -4.08 3.32 16.16
CA LYS A 113 -3.23 2.29 16.78
C LYS A 113 -1.80 2.27 16.22
N PHE A 114 -1.64 2.52 14.93
CA PHE A 114 -0.34 2.38 14.23
C PHE A 114 0.25 3.71 13.74
N LYS A 115 -0.40 4.85 13.99
CA LYS A 115 -0.06 6.17 13.42
C LYS A 115 1.38 6.63 13.64
N SER A 116 2.05 6.16 14.69
CA SER A 116 3.46 6.48 14.91
C SER A 116 4.42 5.83 13.89
N LYS A 117 3.93 4.85 13.13
CA LYS A 117 4.67 4.11 12.11
C LYS A 117 4.11 4.29 10.69
N LEU A 118 3.05 5.09 10.54
CA LEU A 118 2.35 5.28 9.28
C LEU A 118 2.34 6.74 8.86
N THR A 119 2.40 6.97 7.56
CA THR A 119 2.14 8.27 6.95
C THR A 119 0.89 8.17 6.08
N ILE A 120 -0.07 9.07 6.28
CA ILE A 120 -1.21 9.21 5.37
C ILE A 120 -0.86 10.30 4.34
N TYR A 121 -1.11 10.00 3.08
CA TYR A 121 -1.08 10.94 1.98
C TYR A 121 -2.51 11.32 1.65
N ASP A 122 -3.04 12.34 2.35
CA ASP A 122 -4.44 12.77 2.28
C ASP A 122 -4.66 14.07 1.48
N ASP A 123 -3.61 14.63 0.91
CA ASP A 123 -3.68 15.82 0.06
C ASP A 123 -4.59 15.65 -1.17
N LYS A 124 -4.78 14.41 -1.60
CA LYS A 124 -5.61 14.05 -2.74
C LYS A 124 -6.35 12.75 -2.44
N HIS A 125 -7.60 12.88 -2.06
CA HIS A 125 -8.46 11.72 -1.88
C HIS A 125 -8.70 11.01 -3.23
N LEU A 126 -8.75 9.69 -3.20
CA LEU A 126 -9.13 8.90 -4.37
C LEU A 126 -10.63 9.02 -4.65
N ILE A 127 -11.42 9.12 -3.59
CA ILE A 127 -12.88 9.24 -3.63
C ILE A 127 -13.31 10.16 -2.48
N ASP A 128 -14.11 11.17 -2.80
CA ASP A 128 -14.72 12.06 -1.83
C ASP A 128 -16.18 11.67 -1.57
N ASN A 129 -16.73 12.09 -0.41
CA ASN A 129 -18.12 11.91 -0.03
C ASN A 129 -18.59 10.44 0.00
N ALA A 130 -17.70 9.49 0.24
CA ALA A 130 -18.07 8.10 0.50
C ALA A 130 -18.88 8.04 1.82
N LYS A 131 -19.90 7.17 1.84
CA LYS A 131 -20.73 6.93 3.02
C LYS A 131 -20.71 5.45 3.38
N VAL A 132 -20.76 5.18 4.68
CA VAL A 132 -20.97 3.84 5.23
C VAL A 132 -22.36 3.81 5.81
N GLY A 133 -23.08 2.70 5.65
CA GLY A 133 -24.42 2.55 6.17
C GLY A 133 -24.94 1.12 6.04
N LEU A 134 -26.05 0.85 6.69
CA LEU A 134 -26.80 -0.39 6.52
C LEU A 134 -27.61 -0.34 5.21
N ALA A 135 -27.80 -1.49 4.61
CA ALA A 135 -28.62 -1.63 3.41
C ALA A 135 -29.74 -2.64 3.66
N VAL A 136 -30.93 -2.29 3.25
CA VAL A 136 -32.09 -3.19 3.22
C VAL A 136 -32.56 -3.40 1.80
N PRO A 137 -33.23 -4.53 1.49
CA PRO A 137 -33.83 -4.73 0.18
C PRO A 137 -34.89 -3.69 -0.15
N LYS A 138 -35.03 -3.33 -1.44
CA LYS A 138 -36.00 -2.31 -1.89
C LYS A 138 -37.48 -2.60 -1.59
N TYR A 139 -37.82 -3.85 -1.31
CA TYR A 139 -39.19 -4.22 -0.94
C TYR A 139 -39.52 -3.89 0.52
N VAL A 140 -38.52 -3.59 1.36
CA VAL A 140 -38.70 -3.09 2.73
C VAL A 140 -38.98 -1.60 2.63
N GLN A 141 -40.20 -1.19 3.04
CA GLN A 141 -40.68 0.19 2.84
C GLN A 141 -40.83 0.99 4.13
N ASP A 142 -40.65 0.35 5.27
CA ASP A 142 -40.87 0.89 6.62
C ASP A 142 -39.57 1.00 7.44
N VAL A 143 -38.43 0.96 6.76
CA VAL A 143 -37.09 1.10 7.36
C VAL A 143 -36.27 2.10 6.53
N ASP A 144 -36.25 3.35 6.96
CA ASP A 144 -35.49 4.44 6.32
C ASP A 144 -34.27 4.88 7.15
N SER A 145 -34.19 4.45 8.40
CA SER A 145 -33.11 4.78 9.34
C SER A 145 -32.75 3.62 10.25
N ILE A 146 -31.59 3.70 10.91
CA ILE A 146 -31.15 2.71 11.90
C ILE A 146 -32.14 2.61 13.06
N SER A 147 -32.74 3.72 13.48
CA SER A 147 -33.72 3.76 14.57
C SER A 147 -35.01 3.01 14.24
N ASP A 148 -35.40 2.95 12.97
CA ASP A 148 -36.60 2.21 12.56
C ASP A 148 -36.42 0.71 12.71
N LEU A 149 -35.19 0.19 12.65
CA LEU A 149 -34.88 -1.21 12.85
C LEU A 149 -35.33 -1.72 14.22
N LYS A 150 -35.23 -0.90 15.27
CA LYS A 150 -35.53 -1.30 16.65
C LYS A 150 -36.96 -1.78 16.89
N ASN A 151 -37.92 -1.28 16.12
CA ASN A 151 -39.33 -1.54 16.31
C ASN A 151 -40.04 -2.06 15.05
N SER A 152 -39.30 -2.34 13.99
CA SER A 152 -39.85 -2.77 12.72
C SER A 152 -40.23 -4.25 12.73
N ASP A 153 -41.30 -4.62 11.99
CA ASP A 153 -41.63 -6.02 11.74
C ASP A 153 -40.57 -6.68 10.87
N PHE A 154 -39.84 -5.88 10.08
CA PHE A 154 -38.67 -6.36 9.34
C PHE A 154 -37.55 -6.83 10.27
N GLY A 155 -37.20 -6.06 11.31
CA GLY A 155 -36.21 -6.48 12.31
C GLY A 155 -36.54 -7.81 12.94
N LYS A 156 -37.81 -8.02 13.30
CA LYS A 156 -38.31 -9.32 13.80
C LYS A 156 -38.18 -10.43 12.76
N SER A 157 -38.47 -10.16 11.50
CA SER A 157 -38.45 -11.16 10.41
C SER A 157 -37.05 -11.70 10.11
N VAL A 158 -36.00 -10.95 10.47
CA VAL A 158 -34.58 -11.31 10.32
C VAL A 158 -33.90 -11.65 11.65
N ASP A 159 -34.70 -11.94 12.72
CA ASP A 159 -34.22 -12.21 14.06
C ASP A 159 -33.20 -11.18 14.57
N TRP A 160 -33.36 -9.92 14.21
CA TRP A 160 -32.44 -8.81 14.53
C TRP A 160 -31.00 -9.06 14.09
N THR A 161 -30.83 -9.85 13.03
CA THR A 161 -29.53 -10.25 12.52
C THR A 161 -29.06 -9.28 11.43
N ILE A 162 -27.88 -8.70 11.62
CA ILE A 162 -27.18 -7.90 10.61
C ILE A 162 -26.05 -8.74 10.04
N GLN A 163 -26.12 -9.04 8.76
CA GLN A 163 -25.04 -9.72 8.06
C GLN A 163 -24.05 -8.72 7.51
N GLY A 164 -22.77 -8.91 7.75
CA GLY A 164 -21.69 -8.08 7.28
C GLY A 164 -20.44 -8.87 6.91
N THR A 165 -19.33 -8.19 6.84
CA THR A 165 -18.00 -8.75 6.57
C THR A 165 -17.39 -9.36 7.86
N ASP A 166 -16.06 -9.62 7.86
CA ASP A 166 -15.35 -10.06 9.06
C ASP A 166 -15.54 -9.05 10.21
N ALA A 167 -15.83 -9.56 11.42
CA ALA A 167 -16.07 -8.73 12.62
C ALA A 167 -14.89 -7.81 12.99
N ARG A 168 -13.69 -8.11 12.50
CA ARG A 168 -12.49 -7.28 12.65
C ARG A 168 -12.38 -6.18 11.60
N ASN A 169 -13.34 -6.03 10.74
CA ASN A 169 -13.41 -4.94 9.77
C ASN A 169 -13.98 -3.68 10.45
N GLY A 170 -13.41 -2.51 10.17
CA GLY A 170 -13.82 -1.26 10.80
C GLY A 170 -15.30 -0.94 10.60
N VAL A 171 -15.86 -1.24 9.42
CA VAL A 171 -17.30 -1.05 9.17
C VAL A 171 -18.19 -1.86 10.12
N MET A 172 -17.78 -3.07 10.52
CA MET A 172 -18.54 -3.86 11.46
C MET A 172 -18.44 -3.33 12.88
N GLN A 173 -17.28 -2.81 13.27
CA GLN A 173 -17.11 -2.17 14.57
C GLN A 173 -17.93 -0.90 14.68
N GLU A 174 -17.90 -0.02 13.69
CA GLU A 174 -18.72 1.19 13.65
C GLU A 174 -20.24 0.87 13.67
N THR A 175 -20.66 -0.12 12.90
CA THR A 175 -22.07 -0.56 12.93
C THR A 175 -22.49 -0.98 14.34
N LYS A 176 -21.63 -1.72 15.04
CA LYS A 176 -21.90 -2.11 16.42
C LYS A 176 -21.95 -0.91 17.35
N ASP A 177 -20.99 -0.01 17.26
CA ASP A 177 -20.89 1.17 18.12
C ASP A 177 -22.11 2.09 17.94
N GLU A 178 -22.59 2.29 16.70
CA GLU A 178 -23.81 3.06 16.42
C GLU A 178 -25.06 2.38 16.98
N LEU A 179 -25.20 1.06 16.84
CA LEU A 179 -26.33 0.32 17.40
C LEU A 179 -26.32 0.33 18.93
N ASP A 180 -25.15 0.30 19.56
CA ASP A 180 -24.98 0.35 21.02
C ASP A 180 -25.23 1.78 21.55
N SER A 181 -24.89 2.83 20.78
CA SER A 181 -25.07 4.23 21.19
C SER A 181 -26.52 4.69 21.20
N ASP A 182 -27.34 4.05 20.36
CA ASP A 182 -28.78 4.32 20.26
C ASP A 182 -29.62 3.59 21.34
N ASN A 183 -29.01 2.87 22.26
CA ASN A 183 -29.65 2.24 23.42
C ASN A 183 -29.58 3.16 24.65
#